data_3aa5acb3eedca71b2be51037f6eaac13
#
_entry.id   3aa5acb3eedca71b2be51037f6eaac13
#
_cell.length_a   1.000
_cell.length_b   1.000
_cell.length_c   1.000
_cell.angle_alpha   90.00
_cell.angle_beta   90.00
_cell.angle_gamma   90.00
#
_symmetry.space_group_name_H-M   'P 1'
#
loop_
_entity.id
_entity.type
_entity.pdbx_description
1 polymer ?
#
loop_
_entity_poly.entity_id
_entity_poly.type
_entity_poly.pdbx_seq_one_letter_code
_entity_poly.pdbx_strand_id
1 'polypeptide(L)'
;MPRKFSLDLFDNLFVQEETQMSLARVCMALFAFLIATVPALASQPAAINVWFVDSLTKVFPSDTPGKRRSAAPDFWAARNQHLSIQFAIRSAKTLKDVSAEVTPLKSTRGEPLDGVTVRSVGYVVVGSHSDDTPTDELIGEAPGWYPDPLWNFPMELERNRTHSLWATVTVPANAVPGLYRGTLSVRATKRTLARADFRIHVLSATVPAQHTLKVTNWFNLGDAASRQFYDAPQFSDGWWTLVENIARVMADHRQNMVITPLMELITPRAEGGHLAYDFSNFDRWVDAFRKAGVIGYIEGSHLLGRAGSYDAALMVPVFLLEKGKVTRQDLPPDDSRVEPYLTGFLSSLNTHLAEKNWKSIYFQHILDEPHGSEPPYYARIAELVHRNLPGVLTMDAVDASDIPEELKKNCDVWVPQLGRFDNQMELIRDRIQSGHDVWFYTCLFPNKRYLNRLIDYPLLKVRLLHWLNFRYSFTGFLHWGWNYWTPEPVKDTQPVIDANTQLLPPGDAFIVYPDRAGKSVFSSIRLEAMREGIEDYELLLVLKQKNPAAAEQLSREAITSFTEYVRDPAAFRKIERKLLQALSN
;
A
#
# COMPACT_ATOMS: atom_id res chain seq x y z
N MET A 1 -3.09 -36.75 -25.78
CA MET A 1 -4.37 -37.42 -26.09
C MET A 1 -5.43 -36.94 -25.11
N PRO A 2 -6.42 -36.20 -25.54
CA PRO A 2 -7.47 -35.70 -24.66
C PRO A 2 -8.66 -36.68 -24.66
N ARG A 3 -9.17 -36.99 -23.48
CA ARG A 3 -10.44 -37.68 -23.35
C ARG A 3 -11.59 -36.68 -23.26
N LYS A 4 -12.42 -36.69 -24.28
CA LYS A 4 -13.77 -36.11 -24.31
C LYS A 4 -14.67 -36.93 -23.38
N PHE A 5 -15.49 -36.26 -22.57
CA PHE A 5 -16.73 -36.82 -22.03
C PHE A 5 -17.91 -36.06 -22.62
N SER A 6 -18.84 -36.86 -23.19
CA SER A 6 -20.01 -36.43 -23.91
C SER A 6 -21.16 -36.12 -22.95
N LEU A 7 -21.91 -35.10 -23.30
CA LEU A 7 -23.31 -34.90 -22.90
C LEU A 7 -24.14 -35.97 -23.61
N ASP A 8 -25.03 -36.59 -22.87
CA ASP A 8 -26.36 -37.07 -23.32
C ASP A 8 -27.08 -37.69 -22.12
N LEU A 9 -28.26 -37.24 -21.84
CA LEU A 9 -29.45 -37.90 -21.35
C LEU A 9 -30.33 -36.94 -20.54
N PHE A 10 -31.39 -36.46 -21.17
CA PHE A 10 -32.76 -36.50 -20.64
C PHE A 10 -33.68 -35.69 -21.57
N ASP A 11 -34.06 -36.32 -22.70
CA ASP A 11 -35.33 -36.06 -23.35
C ASP A 11 -36.27 -37.24 -23.01
N ASN A 12 -37.51 -36.92 -22.88
CA ASN A 12 -38.73 -37.71 -22.84
C ASN A 12 -39.50 -37.66 -21.51
N LEU A 13 -40.60 -36.93 -21.57
CA LEU A 13 -41.94 -37.45 -21.34
C LEU A 13 -42.98 -36.32 -21.54
N PHE A 14 -43.44 -36.20 -22.81
CA PHE A 14 -44.78 -35.73 -23.14
C PHE A 14 -45.66 -36.94 -23.25
N VAL A 15 -46.92 -36.86 -22.77
CA VAL A 15 -48.14 -37.39 -23.42
C VAL A 15 -49.31 -37.37 -22.44
N GLN A 16 -50.33 -36.61 -22.82
CA GLN A 16 -51.79 -36.85 -22.80
C GLN A 16 -52.54 -36.85 -21.43
N GLU A 17 -53.76 -36.44 -21.28
CA GLU A 17 -54.90 -36.23 -22.23
C GLU A 17 -55.97 -35.35 -21.60
N GLU A 18 -56.76 -34.71 -22.48
CA GLU A 18 -58.05 -34.05 -22.26
C GLU A 18 -59.08 -34.98 -21.62
N THR A 19 -59.93 -34.43 -20.77
CA THR A 19 -61.40 -34.60 -20.85
C THR A 19 -62.17 -33.85 -19.76
N GLN A 20 -63.02 -33.09 -20.18
CA GLN A 20 -64.45 -32.79 -20.04
C GLN A 20 -64.82 -31.47 -19.36
N MET A 21 -65.35 -30.63 -20.23
CA MET A 21 -66.32 -29.61 -19.90
C MET A 21 -67.61 -30.17 -19.35
N SER A 22 -68.07 -29.65 -18.23
CA SER A 22 -69.51 -29.45 -17.90
C SER A 22 -69.66 -29.12 -16.41
N LEU A 23 -69.79 -27.84 -16.09
CA LEU A 23 -70.65 -27.34 -14.97
C LEU A 23 -70.40 -25.83 -14.80
N ALA A 24 -70.60 -25.15 -15.93
CA ALA A 24 -70.81 -23.70 -15.87
C ALA A 24 -72.34 -23.46 -15.82
N ARG A 25 -72.75 -22.71 -14.84
CA ARG A 25 -74.09 -22.06 -14.67
C ARG A 25 -74.86 -22.44 -13.43
N VAL A 26 -74.36 -22.38 -12.25
CA VAL A 26 -75.19 -22.15 -11.04
C VAL A 26 -74.38 -21.57 -9.87
N CYS A 27 -73.56 -20.62 -10.00
CA CYS A 27 -72.97 -19.84 -8.87
C CYS A 27 -72.58 -18.43 -9.27
N MET A 28 -73.48 -17.77 -9.99
CA MET A 28 -73.30 -16.33 -10.29
C MET A 28 -74.34 -15.53 -9.55
N ALA A 29 -74.34 -15.55 -8.23
CA ALA A 29 -75.13 -14.65 -7.40
C ALA A 29 -74.77 -14.67 -5.90
N LEU A 30 -73.48 -14.80 -5.52
CA LEU A 30 -73.04 -14.62 -4.10
C LEU A 30 -71.54 -14.32 -3.99
N PHE A 31 -70.97 -13.59 -4.96
CA PHE A 31 -69.58 -13.13 -4.87
C PHE A 31 -69.48 -11.61 -5.11
N ALA A 32 -70.40 -10.86 -4.52
CA ALA A 32 -70.29 -9.40 -4.42
C ALA A 32 -70.37 -9.05 -2.94
N PHE A 33 -69.25 -8.96 -2.26
CA PHE A 33 -68.94 -8.35 -0.99
C PHE A 33 -67.96 -9.22 -0.17
N LEU A 34 -66.75 -9.38 -0.67
CA LEU A 34 -65.55 -9.54 0.16
C LEU A 34 -64.32 -9.15 -0.69
N ILE A 35 -64.24 -7.87 -1.01
CA ILE A 35 -62.93 -7.25 -1.23
C ILE A 35 -62.31 -7.21 0.16
N ALA A 36 -61.76 -8.33 0.59
CA ALA A 36 -60.77 -8.36 1.63
C ALA A 36 -59.62 -7.51 1.13
N THR A 37 -59.45 -6.32 1.68
CA THR A 37 -58.23 -5.56 1.63
C THR A 37 -57.14 -6.47 2.18
N VAL A 38 -56.46 -7.20 1.27
CA VAL A 38 -55.18 -7.78 1.60
C VAL A 38 -54.31 -6.56 1.94
N PRO A 39 -53.95 -6.33 3.19
CA PRO A 39 -52.97 -5.29 3.48
C PRO A 39 -51.78 -5.66 2.63
N ALA A 40 -51.40 -4.80 1.70
CA ALA A 40 -50.12 -4.92 1.05
C ALA A 40 -49.15 -5.15 2.20
N LEU A 41 -48.58 -6.34 2.28
CA LEU A 41 -47.48 -6.66 3.17
C LEU A 41 -46.40 -5.68 2.77
N ALA A 42 -46.41 -4.51 3.39
CA ALA A 42 -45.31 -3.58 3.34
C ALA A 42 -44.13 -4.43 3.76
N SER A 43 -43.29 -4.78 2.79
CA SER A 43 -42.10 -5.60 3.03
C SER A 43 -41.39 -4.93 4.20
N GLN A 44 -41.37 -5.60 5.34
CA GLN A 44 -40.60 -5.08 6.47
C GLN A 44 -39.22 -4.69 5.95
N PRO A 45 -38.72 -3.50 6.27
CA PRO A 45 -37.41 -3.09 5.83
C PRO A 45 -36.44 -4.21 6.18
N ALA A 46 -35.63 -4.63 5.21
CA ALA A 46 -34.64 -5.66 5.45
C ALA A 46 -33.88 -5.28 6.72
N ALA A 47 -33.83 -6.17 7.69
CA ALA A 47 -33.08 -5.92 8.92
C ALA A 47 -31.62 -5.75 8.55
N ILE A 48 -31.16 -4.50 8.55
CA ILE A 48 -29.75 -4.15 8.29
C ILE A 48 -29.13 -3.83 9.63
N ASN A 49 -28.01 -4.48 9.90
CA ASN A 49 -27.19 -4.20 11.05
C ASN A 49 -25.95 -3.44 10.59
N VAL A 50 -25.66 -2.32 11.24
CA VAL A 50 -24.39 -1.59 11.10
C VAL A 50 -23.79 -1.47 12.49
N TRP A 51 -22.51 -1.80 12.60
CA TRP A 51 -21.77 -1.69 13.87
C TRP A 51 -20.34 -1.24 13.62
N PHE A 52 -19.76 -0.64 14.63
CA PHE A 52 -18.36 -0.21 14.60
C PHE A 52 -17.41 -1.39 14.80
N VAL A 53 -16.30 -1.38 14.05
CA VAL A 53 -15.14 -2.29 14.21
C VAL A 53 -13.89 -1.43 14.19
N ASP A 54 -12.93 -1.69 15.08
CA ASP A 54 -11.64 -0.97 15.03
C ASP A 54 -10.98 -1.14 13.66
N SER A 55 -10.47 -0.05 13.09
CA SER A 55 -9.84 -0.07 11.75
C SER A 55 -8.59 -0.95 11.67
N LEU A 56 -8.00 -1.34 12.79
CA LEU A 56 -6.90 -2.31 12.85
C LEU A 56 -7.37 -3.78 12.92
N THR A 57 -8.68 -4.02 12.89
CA THR A 57 -9.28 -5.35 12.87
C THR A 57 -9.90 -5.63 11.51
N LYS A 58 -9.49 -6.69 10.85
CA LYS A 58 -10.07 -7.11 9.56
C LYS A 58 -11.46 -7.70 9.74
N VAL A 59 -12.41 -7.28 8.89
CA VAL A 59 -13.80 -7.75 8.91
C VAL A 59 -13.98 -8.82 7.85
N PHE A 60 -14.31 -10.04 8.28
CA PHE A 60 -14.55 -11.17 7.39
C PHE A 60 -16.03 -11.34 7.02
N PRO A 61 -16.35 -11.97 5.88
CA PRO A 61 -17.74 -12.18 5.45
C PRO A 61 -18.61 -12.98 6.41
N SER A 62 -17.99 -13.83 7.24
CA SER A 62 -18.66 -14.66 8.26
C SER A 62 -18.96 -13.91 9.56
N ASP A 63 -18.33 -12.74 9.79
CA ASP A 63 -18.49 -12.01 11.04
C ASP A 63 -19.94 -11.63 11.31
N THR A 64 -20.29 -11.57 12.57
CA THR A 64 -21.65 -11.24 13.01
C THR A 64 -21.62 -10.13 14.05
N PRO A 65 -22.67 -9.28 14.09
CA PRO A 65 -22.73 -8.21 15.09
C PRO A 65 -22.74 -8.79 16.51
N GLY A 66 -21.94 -8.20 17.39
CA GLY A 66 -21.96 -8.57 18.81
C GLY A 66 -23.33 -8.31 19.46
N LYS A 67 -23.58 -8.98 20.61
CA LYS A 67 -24.87 -8.90 21.33
C LYS A 67 -25.20 -7.52 21.90
N ARG A 68 -24.23 -6.61 22.02
CA ARG A 68 -24.44 -5.25 22.55
C ARG A 68 -24.40 -4.22 21.43
N ARG A 69 -25.44 -3.37 21.30
CA ARG A 69 -25.33 -2.08 20.61
C ARG A 69 -24.35 -1.23 21.41
N SER A 70 -23.18 -0.93 20.86
CA SER A 70 -22.26 -0.01 21.50
C SER A 70 -22.82 1.42 21.43
N ALA A 71 -22.53 2.25 22.43
CA ALA A 71 -22.66 3.69 22.31
C ALA A 71 -21.86 4.19 21.10
N ALA A 72 -22.18 5.39 20.60
CA ALA A 72 -21.41 6.01 19.52
C ALA A 72 -19.92 6.01 19.90
N PRO A 73 -19.03 5.43 19.05
CA PRO A 73 -17.62 5.33 19.38
C PRO A 73 -16.95 6.70 19.41
N ASP A 74 -15.95 6.82 20.25
CA ASP A 74 -15.06 7.98 20.33
C ASP A 74 -13.74 7.68 19.67
N PHE A 75 -13.27 8.61 18.83
CA PHE A 75 -11.97 8.60 18.20
C PHE A 75 -11.17 9.82 18.62
N TRP A 76 -9.85 9.73 18.51
CA TRP A 76 -8.94 10.84 18.78
C TRP A 76 -8.06 11.06 17.57
N ALA A 77 -7.82 12.31 17.23
CA ALA A 77 -6.94 12.65 16.12
C ALA A 77 -6.16 13.93 16.41
N ALA A 78 -4.95 14.01 15.86
CA ALA A 78 -4.19 15.25 15.74
C ALA A 78 -4.68 16.07 14.54
N ARG A 79 -4.30 17.32 14.46
CA ARG A 79 -4.41 18.14 13.26
C ARG A 79 -3.43 17.62 12.19
N ASN A 80 -3.77 17.80 10.92
CA ASN A 80 -3.01 17.29 9.75
C ASN A 80 -2.85 15.75 9.75
N GLN A 81 -3.74 15.03 10.43
CA GLN A 81 -3.76 13.58 10.52
C GLN A 81 -4.87 12.99 9.67
N HIS A 82 -4.65 11.79 9.15
CA HIS A 82 -5.69 10.95 8.58
C HIS A 82 -6.17 9.95 9.64
N LEU A 83 -7.47 9.84 9.79
CA LEU A 83 -8.10 8.92 10.73
C LEU A 83 -8.98 7.93 9.98
N SER A 84 -8.70 6.66 10.12
CA SER A 84 -9.52 5.57 9.56
C SER A 84 -10.58 5.12 10.55
N ILE A 85 -11.84 5.09 10.09
CA ILE A 85 -12.99 4.61 10.85
C ILE A 85 -13.68 3.50 10.05
N GLN A 86 -13.85 2.34 10.66
CA GLN A 86 -14.43 1.18 10.02
C GLN A 86 -15.79 0.81 10.60
N PHE A 87 -16.73 0.51 9.71
CA PHE A 87 -18.07 0.02 10.05
C PHE A 87 -18.31 -1.30 9.33
N ALA A 88 -18.77 -2.30 10.05
CA ALA A 88 -19.28 -3.52 9.44
C ALA A 88 -20.78 -3.38 9.17
N ILE A 89 -21.23 -3.97 8.06
CA ILE A 89 -22.64 -3.96 7.64
C ILE A 89 -23.06 -5.36 7.20
N ARG A 90 -24.26 -5.78 7.65
CA ARG A 90 -24.86 -7.08 7.31
C ARG A 90 -26.34 -6.92 7.03
N SER A 91 -26.80 -7.52 5.91
CA SER A 91 -28.20 -7.49 5.49
C SER A 91 -28.80 -8.88 5.47
N ALA A 92 -30.05 -9.03 5.90
CA ALA A 92 -30.82 -10.25 5.76
C ALA A 92 -31.31 -10.51 4.31
N LYS A 93 -31.12 -9.54 3.40
CA LYS A 93 -31.48 -9.62 1.98
C LYS A 93 -30.33 -9.09 1.12
N THR A 94 -30.21 -9.59 -0.10
CA THR A 94 -29.32 -8.99 -1.10
C THR A 94 -29.85 -7.61 -1.50
N LEU A 95 -28.98 -6.60 -1.49
CA LEU A 95 -29.29 -5.22 -1.86
C LEU A 95 -28.26 -4.72 -2.87
N LYS A 96 -28.73 -4.18 -3.98
CA LYS A 96 -27.91 -3.60 -5.04
C LYS A 96 -27.82 -2.07 -4.90
N ASP A 97 -26.85 -1.48 -5.58
CA ASP A 97 -26.66 -0.04 -5.67
C ASP A 97 -26.59 0.63 -4.29
N VAL A 98 -25.90 -0.02 -3.36
CA VAL A 98 -25.70 0.49 -2.01
C VAL A 98 -24.53 1.46 -2.03
N SER A 99 -24.73 2.62 -1.38
CA SER A 99 -23.71 3.63 -1.14
C SER A 99 -23.70 4.04 0.34
N ALA A 100 -22.61 4.63 0.77
CA ALA A 100 -22.49 5.20 2.10
C ALA A 100 -21.83 6.57 2.03
N GLU A 101 -22.26 7.46 2.92
CA GLU A 101 -21.72 8.80 3.08
C GLU A 101 -21.68 9.16 4.55
N VAL A 102 -20.74 10.03 4.93
CA VAL A 102 -20.72 10.66 6.24
C VAL A 102 -21.23 12.08 6.11
N THR A 103 -22.15 12.49 7.00
CA THR A 103 -22.57 13.89 7.09
C THR A 103 -21.35 14.76 7.43
N PRO A 104 -21.29 16.03 6.95
CA PRO A 104 -20.25 16.95 7.36
C PRO A 104 -20.11 16.95 8.89
N LEU A 105 -18.88 16.69 9.35
CA LEU A 105 -18.56 16.69 10.77
C LEU A 105 -18.67 18.13 11.31
N LYS A 106 -19.33 18.30 12.43
CA LYS A 106 -19.48 19.61 13.07
C LYS A 106 -18.98 19.58 14.49
N SER A 107 -18.21 20.60 14.87
CA SER A 107 -17.82 20.81 16.25
C SER A 107 -19.04 21.22 17.10
N THR A 108 -18.86 21.14 18.41
CA THR A 108 -19.86 21.66 19.34
C THR A 108 -20.09 23.18 19.23
N ARG A 109 -19.18 23.89 18.56
CA ARG A 109 -19.26 25.33 18.24
C ARG A 109 -19.77 25.62 16.83
N GLY A 110 -20.06 24.56 16.04
CA GLY A 110 -20.59 24.68 14.69
C GLY A 110 -19.54 24.72 13.57
N GLU A 111 -18.21 24.70 13.88
CA GLU A 111 -17.19 24.67 12.85
C GLU A 111 -17.25 23.34 12.10
N PRO A 112 -17.24 23.38 10.75
CA PRO A 112 -17.22 22.16 9.95
C PRO A 112 -15.81 21.54 9.93
N LEU A 113 -15.77 20.21 9.76
CA LEU A 113 -14.59 19.48 9.34
C LEU A 113 -14.99 18.72 8.08
N ASP A 114 -14.55 19.24 6.96
CA ASP A 114 -14.73 18.64 5.65
C ASP A 114 -13.57 17.68 5.35
N GLY A 115 -13.71 16.84 4.34
CA GLY A 115 -12.64 15.92 3.95
C GLY A 115 -12.84 14.49 4.46
N VAL A 116 -14.10 14.02 4.46
CA VAL A 116 -14.41 12.62 4.72
C VAL A 116 -14.67 11.88 3.41
N THR A 117 -13.90 10.85 3.15
CA THR A 117 -14.11 9.93 2.04
C THR A 117 -14.58 8.59 2.57
N VAL A 118 -15.65 8.04 1.99
CA VAL A 118 -16.16 6.71 2.35
C VAL A 118 -16.01 5.76 1.16
N ARG A 119 -15.46 4.57 1.42
CA ARG A 119 -15.27 3.50 0.43
C ARG A 119 -15.80 2.17 0.97
N SER A 120 -16.07 1.23 0.08
CA SER A 120 -16.33 -0.15 0.46
C SER A 120 -15.03 -0.92 0.53
N VAL A 121 -14.86 -1.78 1.54
CA VAL A 121 -13.75 -2.72 1.59
C VAL A 121 -14.10 -3.92 0.71
N GLY A 122 -13.26 -4.16 -0.30
CA GLY A 122 -13.35 -5.34 -1.14
C GLY A 122 -12.64 -6.54 -0.53
N TYR A 123 -12.81 -7.69 -1.16
CA TYR A 123 -12.20 -8.95 -0.73
C TYR A 123 -11.35 -9.53 -1.83
N VAL A 124 -10.22 -10.12 -1.45
CA VAL A 124 -9.28 -10.79 -2.34
C VAL A 124 -9.05 -12.23 -1.90
N VAL A 125 -8.62 -13.07 -2.81
CA VAL A 125 -8.32 -14.48 -2.52
C VAL A 125 -6.91 -14.59 -1.95
N VAL A 126 -6.80 -15.24 -0.79
CA VAL A 126 -5.54 -15.75 -0.25
C VAL A 126 -5.57 -17.26 -0.43
N GLY A 127 -4.67 -17.80 -1.24
CA GLY A 127 -4.61 -19.24 -1.58
C GLY A 127 -3.96 -20.07 -0.47
N SER A 128 -2.90 -19.55 0.14
CA SER A 128 -2.19 -20.15 1.26
C SER A 128 -1.73 -19.08 2.23
N HIS A 129 -1.54 -19.44 3.48
CA HIS A 129 -0.91 -18.55 4.46
C HIS A 129 0.58 -18.34 4.18
N SER A 130 1.10 -17.24 4.70
CA SER A 130 2.54 -16.95 4.71
C SER A 130 3.30 -18.05 5.45
N ASP A 131 4.30 -18.61 4.78
CA ASP A 131 5.09 -19.72 5.30
C ASP A 131 5.79 -19.36 6.63
N ASP A 132 6.12 -20.37 7.43
CA ASP A 132 6.84 -20.26 8.72
C ASP A 132 6.22 -19.28 9.73
N THR A 133 4.97 -18.85 9.52
CA THR A 133 4.30 -17.93 10.42
C THR A 133 3.47 -18.69 11.44
N PRO A 134 3.68 -18.47 12.76
CA PRO A 134 2.86 -19.09 13.80
C PRO A 134 1.37 -18.75 13.64
N THR A 135 0.50 -19.70 13.93
CA THR A 135 -0.96 -19.56 13.74
C THR A 135 -1.57 -18.42 14.56
N ASP A 136 -0.97 -18.05 15.71
CA ASP A 136 -1.38 -16.91 16.53
C ASP A 136 -0.95 -15.54 15.97
N GLU A 137 -0.17 -15.52 14.89
CA GLU A 137 0.23 -14.35 14.13
C GLU A 137 -0.56 -14.20 12.81
N LEU A 138 -1.35 -15.20 12.46
CA LEU A 138 -2.18 -15.24 11.27
C LEU A 138 -3.64 -14.92 11.61
N ILE A 139 -4.38 -14.42 10.62
CA ILE A 139 -5.82 -14.20 10.73
C ILE A 139 -6.56 -14.85 9.57
N GLY A 140 -7.81 -15.24 9.80
CA GLY A 140 -8.64 -15.89 8.78
C GLY A 140 -8.22 -17.33 8.50
N GLU A 141 -8.77 -17.89 7.42
CA GLU A 141 -8.48 -19.26 6.94
C GLU A 141 -7.99 -19.18 5.50
N ALA A 142 -7.00 -19.98 5.12
CA ALA A 142 -6.53 -20.10 3.75
C ALA A 142 -6.77 -21.54 3.23
N PRO A 143 -7.31 -21.73 2.00
CA PRO A 143 -7.73 -20.65 1.10
C PRO A 143 -8.99 -19.90 1.60
N GLY A 144 -9.02 -18.57 1.37
CA GLY A 144 -10.12 -17.76 1.85
C GLY A 144 -10.21 -16.36 1.24
N TRP A 145 -11.27 -15.62 1.60
CA TRP A 145 -11.50 -14.24 1.18
C TRP A 145 -11.07 -13.28 2.27
N TYR A 146 -10.13 -12.39 1.97
CA TYR A 146 -9.55 -11.42 2.90
C TYR A 146 -9.89 -10.00 2.51
N PRO A 147 -10.28 -9.13 3.46
CA PRO A 147 -10.51 -7.72 3.19
C PRO A 147 -9.17 -7.01 2.92
N ASP A 148 -9.08 -6.27 1.81
CA ASP A 148 -7.91 -5.45 1.53
C ASP A 148 -8.20 -4.21 0.65
N PRO A 149 -8.69 -4.29 -0.61
CA PRO A 149 -8.87 -3.11 -1.46
C PRO A 149 -10.00 -2.20 -0.99
N LEU A 150 -9.85 -0.90 -1.26
CA LEU A 150 -10.85 0.13 -0.99
C LEU A 150 -11.51 0.58 -2.30
N TRP A 151 -12.71 0.04 -2.57
CA TRP A 151 -13.46 0.34 -3.78
C TRP A 151 -14.37 1.55 -3.64
N ASN A 152 -14.58 2.25 -4.77
CA ASN A 152 -15.61 3.27 -4.86
C ASN A 152 -17.01 2.63 -4.86
N PHE A 153 -18.03 3.39 -4.45
CA PHE A 153 -19.42 3.01 -4.58
C PHE A 153 -19.92 3.10 -6.03
N PRO A 154 -20.99 2.37 -6.41
CA PRO A 154 -21.86 1.56 -5.58
C PRO A 154 -21.29 0.16 -5.27
N MET A 155 -21.84 -0.49 -4.23
CA MET A 155 -21.56 -1.87 -3.88
C MET A 155 -22.85 -2.71 -3.80
N GLU A 156 -22.70 -4.03 -3.81
CA GLU A 156 -23.77 -4.98 -3.51
C GLU A 156 -23.58 -5.51 -2.09
N LEU A 157 -24.65 -5.54 -1.29
CA LEU A 157 -24.70 -6.26 -0.02
C LEU A 157 -25.33 -7.64 -0.26
N GLU A 158 -24.53 -8.68 -0.17
CA GLU A 158 -25.01 -10.05 -0.28
C GLU A 158 -25.80 -10.45 0.98
N ARG A 159 -26.83 -11.29 0.77
CA ARG A 159 -27.65 -11.81 1.86
C ARG A 159 -26.80 -12.54 2.91
N ASN A 160 -26.96 -12.19 4.18
CA ASN A 160 -26.31 -12.85 5.31
C ASN A 160 -24.77 -12.88 5.23
N ARG A 161 -24.17 -11.99 4.45
CA ARG A 161 -22.72 -11.77 4.38
C ARG A 161 -22.39 -10.42 4.99
N THR A 162 -21.31 -10.35 5.76
CA THR A 162 -20.83 -9.11 6.33
C THR A 162 -19.87 -8.44 5.35
N HIS A 163 -20.06 -7.15 5.16
CA HIS A 163 -19.21 -6.26 4.39
C HIS A 163 -18.66 -5.17 5.29
N SER A 164 -17.62 -4.50 4.85
CA SER A 164 -17.02 -3.39 5.58
C SER A 164 -17.08 -2.10 4.79
N LEU A 165 -17.31 -1.00 5.51
CA LEU A 165 -17.27 0.37 5.02
C LEU A 165 -16.11 1.09 5.72
N TRP A 166 -15.32 1.81 4.95
CA TRP A 166 -14.14 2.51 5.41
C TRP A 166 -14.28 4.01 5.20
N ALA A 167 -14.30 4.77 6.28
CA ALA A 167 -14.30 6.22 6.24
C ALA A 167 -12.90 6.73 6.60
N THR A 168 -12.27 7.46 5.68
CA THR A 168 -11.03 8.19 5.93
C THR A 168 -11.38 9.65 6.21
N VAL A 169 -11.04 10.13 7.39
CA VAL A 169 -11.22 11.52 7.81
C VAL A 169 -9.89 12.24 7.74
N THR A 170 -9.75 13.21 6.83
CA THR A 170 -8.59 14.09 6.77
C THR A 170 -8.82 15.27 7.70
N VAL A 171 -8.08 15.35 8.78
CA VAL A 171 -8.16 16.45 9.75
C VAL A 171 -7.27 17.61 9.27
N PRO A 172 -7.81 18.78 8.90
CA PRO A 172 -7.00 19.89 8.42
C PRO A 172 -5.96 20.36 9.47
N ALA A 173 -4.82 20.88 9.00
CA ALA A 173 -3.78 21.42 9.89
C ALA A 173 -4.28 22.61 10.75
N ASN A 174 -5.27 23.34 10.26
CA ASN A 174 -5.91 24.48 10.95
C ASN A 174 -7.22 24.10 11.66
N ALA A 175 -7.55 22.80 11.78
CA ALA A 175 -8.75 22.36 12.48
C ALA A 175 -8.78 22.90 13.93
N VAL A 176 -9.93 23.37 14.37
CA VAL A 176 -10.12 23.84 15.75
C VAL A 176 -10.17 22.64 16.69
N PRO A 177 -9.33 22.56 17.72
CA PRO A 177 -9.42 21.47 18.69
C PRO A 177 -10.79 21.43 19.37
N GLY A 178 -11.35 20.22 19.49
CA GLY A 178 -12.69 20.05 20.07
C GLY A 178 -13.36 18.74 19.72
N LEU A 179 -14.59 18.59 20.14
CA LEU A 179 -15.43 17.42 19.86
C LEU A 179 -16.26 17.64 18.58
N TYR A 180 -16.05 16.79 17.59
CA TYR A 180 -16.80 16.75 16.34
C TYR A 180 -17.74 15.53 16.32
N ARG A 181 -18.92 15.70 15.73
CA ARG A 181 -19.93 14.66 15.60
C ARG A 181 -20.20 14.36 14.13
N GLY A 182 -20.27 13.10 13.79
CA GLY A 182 -20.59 12.62 12.45
C GLY A 182 -21.61 11.50 12.47
N THR A 183 -22.30 11.32 11.36
CA THR A 183 -23.23 10.22 11.13
C THR A 183 -22.91 9.57 9.79
N LEU A 184 -22.55 8.28 9.82
CA LEU A 184 -22.53 7.45 8.63
C LEU A 184 -23.98 7.16 8.23
N SER A 185 -24.33 7.40 6.97
CA SER A 185 -25.61 7.06 6.36
C SER A 185 -25.41 6.07 5.25
N VAL A 186 -26.05 4.91 5.33
CA VAL A 186 -26.05 3.89 4.27
C VAL A 186 -27.35 3.99 3.48
N ARG A 187 -27.26 4.01 2.16
CA ARG A 187 -28.39 4.19 1.25
C ARG A 187 -28.42 3.10 0.18
N ALA A 188 -29.63 2.75 -0.27
CA ALA A 188 -29.82 2.05 -1.53
C ALA A 188 -30.82 2.85 -2.36
N THR A 189 -30.45 3.16 -3.60
CA THR A 189 -31.18 4.07 -4.49
C THR A 189 -31.38 5.44 -3.80
N LYS A 190 -32.62 5.79 -3.43
CA LYS A 190 -32.94 7.06 -2.74
C LYS A 190 -33.30 6.88 -1.25
N ARG A 191 -33.26 5.66 -0.73
CA ARG A 191 -33.71 5.34 0.62
C ARG A 191 -32.53 5.17 1.58
N THR A 192 -32.55 5.85 2.70
CA THR A 192 -31.63 5.58 3.82
C THR A 192 -32.02 4.25 4.47
N LEU A 193 -31.06 3.34 4.58
CA LEU A 193 -31.23 2.00 5.10
C LEU A 193 -30.81 1.90 6.56
N ALA A 194 -29.70 2.60 6.92
CA ALA A 194 -29.15 2.60 8.27
C ALA A 194 -28.36 3.89 8.54
N ARG A 195 -28.17 4.19 9.82
CA ARG A 195 -27.31 5.28 10.30
C ARG A 195 -26.49 4.79 11.48
N ALA A 196 -25.26 5.32 11.60
CA ALA A 196 -24.37 5.07 12.73
C ALA A 196 -23.66 6.37 13.13
N ASP A 197 -23.85 6.81 14.37
CA ASP A 197 -23.25 8.03 14.90
C ASP A 197 -21.87 7.72 15.48
N PHE A 198 -20.95 8.68 15.37
CA PHE A 198 -19.61 8.62 15.95
C PHE A 198 -19.11 10.02 16.35
N ARG A 199 -18.03 10.04 17.14
CA ARG A 199 -17.44 11.27 17.65
C ARG A 199 -15.92 11.27 17.43
N ILE A 200 -15.38 12.44 17.10
CA ILE A 200 -13.94 12.64 16.95
C ILE A 200 -13.49 13.77 17.88
N HIS A 201 -12.54 13.47 18.76
CA HIS A 201 -11.84 14.45 19.56
C HIS A 201 -10.60 14.92 18.79
N VAL A 202 -10.67 16.08 18.16
CA VAL A 202 -9.50 16.72 17.53
C VAL A 202 -8.71 17.42 18.62
N LEU A 203 -7.46 17.00 18.79
CA LEU A 203 -6.53 17.55 19.78
C LEU A 203 -5.65 18.65 19.16
N SER A 204 -4.94 19.41 20.00
CA SER A 204 -4.03 20.48 19.53
C SER A 204 -2.71 19.98 18.94
N ALA A 205 -2.36 18.72 19.19
CA ALA A 205 -1.26 18.05 18.52
C ALA A 205 -1.39 18.18 16.99
N THR A 206 -0.26 18.31 16.28
CA THR A 206 -0.26 18.48 14.82
C THR A 206 0.80 17.58 14.20
N VAL A 207 0.41 16.77 13.23
CA VAL A 207 1.37 16.04 12.39
C VAL A 207 2.13 17.06 11.54
N PRO A 208 3.46 17.04 11.50
CA PRO A 208 4.25 17.95 10.66
C PRO A 208 3.85 17.84 9.18
N ALA A 209 3.87 18.95 8.46
CA ALA A 209 3.57 18.96 7.03
C ALA A 209 4.68 18.29 6.23
N GLN A 210 5.94 18.48 6.64
CA GLN A 210 7.09 17.77 6.07
C GLN A 210 7.38 16.53 6.90
N HIS A 211 7.52 15.40 6.23
CA HIS A 211 7.86 14.12 6.86
C HIS A 211 9.36 13.93 6.84
N THR A 212 9.90 13.47 7.97
CA THR A 212 11.33 13.20 8.14
C THR A 212 11.66 11.75 7.83
N LEU A 213 10.72 10.83 8.07
CA LEU A 213 10.88 9.44 7.70
C LEU A 213 10.94 9.30 6.17
N LYS A 214 12.02 8.75 5.66
CA LYS A 214 12.16 8.46 4.23
C LYS A 214 11.42 7.17 3.91
N VAL A 215 10.42 7.24 3.05
CA VAL A 215 9.58 6.08 2.70
C VAL A 215 9.57 5.90 1.20
N THR A 216 10.04 4.74 0.75
CA THR A 216 9.94 4.31 -0.64
C THR A 216 9.24 2.96 -0.74
N ASN A 217 8.35 2.86 -1.70
CA ASN A 217 7.82 1.59 -2.18
C ASN A 217 8.08 1.56 -3.67
N TRP A 218 8.86 0.59 -4.12
CA TRP A 218 9.16 0.46 -5.54
C TRP A 218 7.93 0.04 -6.31
N PHE A 219 7.77 0.59 -7.49
CA PHE A 219 6.61 0.36 -8.32
C PHE A 219 6.99 0.19 -9.79
N ASN A 220 6.10 -0.40 -10.55
CA ASN A 220 6.30 -0.71 -11.96
C ASN A 220 5.29 0.02 -12.83
N LEU A 221 5.76 0.93 -13.68
CA LEU A 221 5.02 1.58 -14.76
C LEU A 221 5.71 1.43 -16.11
N GLY A 222 6.54 0.41 -16.28
CA GLY A 222 7.12 0.05 -17.58
C GLY A 222 6.06 -0.25 -18.63
N ASP A 223 6.44 -0.20 -19.91
CA ASP A 223 5.51 -0.30 -21.04
C ASP A 223 4.59 -1.54 -20.99
N ALA A 224 5.14 -2.70 -20.59
CA ALA A 224 4.36 -3.93 -20.48
C ALA A 224 3.24 -3.84 -19.43
N ALA A 225 3.54 -3.37 -18.22
CA ALA A 225 2.57 -3.24 -17.13
C ALA A 225 1.53 -2.16 -17.44
N SER A 226 1.94 -0.99 -17.92
CA SER A 226 1.04 0.11 -18.22
C SER A 226 0.10 -0.19 -19.38
N ARG A 227 0.53 -0.95 -20.38
CA ARG A 227 -0.37 -1.46 -21.45
C ARG A 227 -1.34 -2.52 -20.91
N GLN A 228 -0.86 -3.46 -20.13
CA GLN A 228 -1.68 -4.56 -19.61
C GLN A 228 -2.83 -4.05 -18.74
N PHE A 229 -2.54 -3.20 -17.78
CA PHE A 229 -3.52 -2.77 -16.79
C PHE A 229 -4.30 -1.51 -17.18
N TYR A 230 -3.75 -0.63 -18.03
CA TYR A 230 -4.33 0.69 -18.32
C TYR A 230 -4.50 1.01 -19.79
N ASP A 231 -4.01 0.17 -20.69
CA ASP A 231 -3.96 0.46 -22.13
C ASP A 231 -3.24 1.81 -22.41
N ALA A 232 -2.18 2.07 -21.67
CA ALA A 232 -1.43 3.32 -21.71
C ALA A 232 0.04 3.05 -22.09
N PRO A 233 0.41 3.13 -23.36
CA PRO A 233 1.79 2.99 -23.80
C PRO A 233 2.71 3.97 -23.07
N GLN A 234 3.90 3.50 -22.67
CA GLN A 234 4.87 4.34 -21.99
C GLN A 234 5.16 5.63 -22.76
N PHE A 235 5.27 6.75 -22.06
CA PHE A 235 5.45 8.12 -22.57
C PHE A 235 4.28 8.71 -23.35
N SER A 236 3.17 7.99 -23.55
CA SER A 236 1.94 8.59 -24.10
C SER A 236 1.30 9.57 -23.08
N ASP A 237 0.41 10.46 -23.55
CA ASP A 237 -0.33 11.36 -22.65
C ASP A 237 -1.17 10.58 -21.61
N GLY A 238 -1.69 9.42 -22.01
CA GLY A 238 -2.40 8.52 -21.10
C GLY A 238 -1.51 7.97 -19.99
N TRP A 239 -0.27 7.63 -20.31
CA TRP A 239 0.73 7.18 -19.36
C TRP A 239 1.16 8.30 -18.39
N TRP A 240 1.40 9.50 -18.89
CA TRP A 240 1.72 10.64 -18.03
C TRP A 240 0.57 11.00 -17.08
N THR A 241 -0.69 10.90 -17.56
CA THR A 241 -1.86 11.05 -16.70
C THR A 241 -1.88 9.99 -15.58
N LEU A 242 -1.53 8.75 -15.91
CA LEU A 242 -1.41 7.65 -14.94
C LEU A 242 -0.31 7.94 -13.91
N VAL A 243 0.88 8.38 -14.34
CA VAL A 243 2.00 8.78 -13.46
C VAL A 243 1.54 9.86 -12.47
N GLU A 244 0.89 10.92 -12.95
CA GLU A 244 0.41 12.01 -12.09
C GLU A 244 -0.67 11.56 -11.09
N ASN A 245 -1.58 10.67 -11.48
CA ASN A 245 -2.61 10.15 -10.60
C ASN A 245 -2.02 9.24 -9.51
N ILE A 246 -1.08 8.38 -9.88
CA ILE A 246 -0.35 7.52 -8.94
C ILE A 246 0.47 8.37 -7.96
N ALA A 247 1.16 9.40 -8.45
CA ALA A 247 1.90 10.32 -7.59
C ALA A 247 1.01 10.97 -6.52
N ARG A 248 -0.24 11.36 -6.86
CA ARG A 248 -1.20 11.88 -5.87
C ARG A 248 -1.56 10.86 -4.81
N VAL A 249 -1.78 9.59 -5.20
CA VAL A 249 -2.06 8.51 -4.23
C VAL A 249 -0.87 8.27 -3.30
N MET A 250 0.35 8.27 -3.83
CA MET A 250 1.57 8.14 -3.03
C MET A 250 1.72 9.30 -2.03
N ALA A 251 1.51 10.55 -2.47
CA ALA A 251 1.58 11.74 -1.63
C ALA A 251 0.53 11.70 -0.49
N ASP A 252 -0.72 11.33 -0.82
CA ASP A 252 -1.80 11.17 0.15
C ASP A 252 -1.49 10.12 1.22
N HIS A 253 -0.63 9.14 0.88
CA HIS A 253 -0.18 8.09 1.80
C HIS A 253 1.24 8.31 2.34
N ARG A 254 1.72 9.56 2.31
CA ARG A 254 2.97 9.98 2.97
C ARG A 254 4.26 9.36 2.41
N GLN A 255 4.23 8.74 1.24
CA GLN A 255 5.47 8.36 0.55
C GLN A 255 6.18 9.63 0.06
N ASN A 256 7.48 9.76 0.33
CA ASN A 256 8.25 10.96 0.01
C ASN A 256 9.55 10.68 -0.78
N MET A 257 9.70 9.46 -1.26
CA MET A 257 10.81 9.02 -2.09
C MET A 257 10.28 8.13 -3.22
N VAL A 258 10.87 8.23 -4.41
CA VAL A 258 10.40 7.53 -5.62
C VAL A 258 11.56 6.98 -6.40
N ILE A 259 11.51 5.66 -6.67
CA ILE A 259 12.43 5.03 -7.60
C ILE A 259 12.25 5.62 -9.01
N THR A 260 13.36 5.98 -9.61
CA THR A 260 13.42 6.69 -10.88
C THR A 260 14.20 5.84 -11.88
N PRO A 261 13.53 5.22 -12.86
CA PRO A 261 14.16 4.29 -13.80
C PRO A 261 15.05 5.04 -14.82
N LEU A 262 16.33 5.20 -14.47
CA LEU A 262 17.28 6.03 -15.22
C LEU A 262 17.43 5.62 -16.68
N MET A 263 17.57 4.31 -16.92
CA MET A 263 17.82 3.77 -18.27
C MET A 263 16.62 3.85 -19.21
N GLU A 264 15.43 4.13 -18.67
CA GLU A 264 14.19 4.30 -19.43
C GLU A 264 13.89 5.79 -19.66
N LEU A 265 14.15 6.63 -18.65
CA LEU A 265 13.78 8.06 -18.66
C LEU A 265 14.85 8.94 -19.30
N ILE A 266 16.11 8.52 -19.32
CA ILE A 266 17.23 9.27 -19.89
C ILE A 266 17.56 8.70 -21.27
N THR A 267 17.35 9.50 -22.33
CA THR A 267 17.52 9.02 -23.69
C THR A 267 18.93 9.37 -24.21
N PRO A 268 19.78 8.39 -24.51
CA PRO A 268 21.08 8.65 -25.10
C PRO A 268 20.95 9.06 -26.56
N ARG A 269 21.79 10.00 -27.00
CA ARG A 269 21.87 10.52 -28.37
C ARG A 269 23.32 10.50 -28.87
N ALA A 270 23.47 10.43 -30.19
CA ALA A 270 24.76 10.64 -30.85
C ALA A 270 24.92 12.13 -31.18
N GLU A 271 25.91 12.79 -30.62
CA GLU A 271 26.20 14.19 -30.86
C GLU A 271 27.71 14.40 -30.98
N GLY A 272 28.19 14.97 -32.09
CA GLY A 272 29.60 15.26 -32.31
C GLY A 272 30.54 14.06 -32.20
N GLY A 273 30.05 12.84 -32.42
CA GLY A 273 30.81 11.61 -32.28
C GLY A 273 30.90 11.06 -30.85
N HIS A 274 30.15 11.64 -29.93
CA HIS A 274 30.06 11.23 -28.51
C HIS A 274 28.62 10.89 -28.12
N LEU A 275 28.43 10.23 -26.98
CA LEU A 275 27.13 10.06 -26.35
C LEU A 275 26.77 11.36 -25.61
N ALA A 276 25.60 11.91 -25.93
CA ALA A 276 24.91 12.94 -25.15
C ALA A 276 23.60 12.35 -24.58
N TYR A 277 23.02 13.01 -23.59
CA TYR A 277 21.84 12.50 -22.89
C TYR A 277 20.72 13.54 -22.84
N ASP A 278 19.51 13.10 -23.19
CA ASP A 278 18.30 13.90 -23.06
C ASP A 278 17.57 13.52 -21.77
N PHE A 279 17.47 14.47 -20.86
CA PHE A 279 16.83 14.32 -19.54
C PHE A 279 15.35 14.76 -19.52
N SER A 280 14.72 15.04 -20.68
CA SER A 280 13.37 15.60 -20.72
C SER A 280 12.33 14.72 -20.02
N ASN A 281 12.36 13.39 -20.20
CA ASN A 281 11.45 12.48 -19.53
C ASN A 281 11.81 12.30 -18.05
N PHE A 282 13.08 12.32 -17.70
CA PHE A 282 13.54 12.32 -16.32
C PHE A 282 13.02 13.54 -15.56
N ASP A 283 13.16 14.74 -16.14
CA ASP A 283 12.64 15.99 -15.58
C ASP A 283 11.12 15.93 -15.40
N ARG A 284 10.40 15.48 -16.43
CA ARG A 284 8.94 15.37 -16.38
C ARG A 284 8.47 14.40 -15.29
N TRP A 285 9.19 13.28 -15.11
CA TRP A 285 8.95 12.33 -14.04
C TRP A 285 9.14 12.97 -12.67
N VAL A 286 10.30 13.54 -12.41
CA VAL A 286 10.60 14.22 -11.14
C VAL A 286 9.59 15.33 -10.86
N ASP A 287 9.24 16.14 -11.85
CA ASP A 287 8.28 17.23 -11.70
C ASP A 287 6.85 16.73 -11.41
N ALA A 288 6.41 15.62 -12.00
CA ALA A 288 5.11 15.02 -11.71
C ALA A 288 4.98 14.64 -10.23
N PHE A 289 6.00 13.96 -9.69
CA PHE A 289 6.01 13.56 -8.29
C PHE A 289 6.23 14.74 -7.33
N ARG A 290 7.03 15.74 -7.71
CA ARG A 290 7.17 16.98 -6.93
C ARG A 290 5.88 17.76 -6.85
N LYS A 291 5.17 17.95 -7.94
CA LYS A 291 3.86 18.63 -7.97
C LYS A 291 2.82 17.92 -7.11
N ALA A 292 2.87 16.61 -7.05
CA ALA A 292 2.00 15.81 -6.17
C ALA A 292 2.38 15.93 -4.69
N GLY A 293 3.60 16.35 -4.35
CA GLY A 293 4.11 16.43 -2.99
C GLY A 293 4.82 15.16 -2.50
N VAL A 294 5.13 14.21 -3.39
CA VAL A 294 5.86 12.98 -3.04
C VAL A 294 7.34 13.24 -2.89
N ILE A 295 7.97 14.03 -3.77
CA ILE A 295 9.43 14.14 -3.76
C ILE A 295 9.93 15.08 -2.67
N GLY A 296 10.34 14.44 -1.53
CA GLY A 296 11.45 14.90 -0.71
C GLY A 296 12.79 14.37 -1.23
N TYR A 297 12.80 13.20 -1.89
CA TYR A 297 14.02 12.52 -2.34
C TYR A 297 13.82 11.80 -3.69
N ILE A 298 14.87 11.81 -4.51
CA ILE A 298 14.94 11.12 -5.80
C ILE A 298 15.80 9.88 -5.62
N GLU A 299 15.28 8.73 -5.98
CA GLU A 299 15.92 7.42 -5.86
C GLU A 299 16.30 6.92 -7.26
N GLY A 300 17.57 7.04 -7.65
CA GLY A 300 18.07 6.54 -8.92
C GLY A 300 18.07 5.02 -8.94
N SER A 301 17.54 4.41 -10.00
CA SER A 301 17.47 2.95 -10.14
C SER A 301 18.86 2.30 -10.16
N HIS A 302 18.91 1.00 -9.89
CA HIS A 302 20.15 0.22 -9.86
C HIS A 302 20.97 0.33 -11.16
N LEU A 303 22.29 0.44 -11.02
CA LEU A 303 23.24 0.47 -12.14
C LEU A 303 23.67 -0.93 -12.57
N LEU A 304 23.61 -1.90 -11.65
CA LEU A 304 23.80 -3.33 -11.89
C LEU A 304 22.45 -4.04 -11.82
N GLY A 305 22.31 -5.10 -12.59
CA GLY A 305 21.18 -6.01 -12.51
C GLY A 305 21.61 -7.44 -12.75
N ARG A 306 20.69 -8.38 -12.65
CA ARG A 306 20.92 -9.79 -12.94
C ARG A 306 20.21 -10.19 -14.23
N ALA A 307 20.81 -11.10 -14.99
CA ALA A 307 20.26 -11.57 -16.26
C ALA A 307 19.13 -12.60 -16.06
N GLY A 308 18.02 -12.19 -15.42
CA GLY A 308 16.83 -13.01 -15.22
C GLY A 308 16.55 -13.37 -13.77
N SER A 309 17.09 -14.48 -13.23
CA SER A 309 16.83 -14.90 -11.85
C SER A 309 17.74 -14.23 -10.83
N TYR A 310 17.40 -14.38 -9.54
CA TYR A 310 18.16 -13.82 -8.42
C TYR A 310 19.64 -14.27 -8.38
N ASP A 311 19.94 -15.51 -8.78
CA ASP A 311 21.30 -16.05 -8.81
C ASP A 311 21.97 -15.96 -10.21
N ALA A 312 21.38 -15.21 -11.15
CA ALA A 312 21.94 -15.07 -12.49
C ALA A 312 23.16 -14.14 -12.52
N ALA A 313 23.95 -14.23 -13.60
CA ALA A 313 25.13 -13.40 -13.79
C ALA A 313 24.78 -11.90 -13.78
N LEU A 314 25.66 -11.10 -13.16
CA LEU A 314 25.52 -9.64 -13.13
C LEU A 314 25.71 -9.03 -14.51
N MET A 315 24.92 -8.03 -14.82
CA MET A 315 24.95 -7.25 -16.03
C MET A 315 24.82 -5.76 -15.73
N VAL A 316 25.49 -4.96 -16.56
CA VAL A 316 25.36 -3.50 -16.59
C VAL A 316 24.70 -3.11 -17.91
N PRO A 317 23.54 -2.45 -17.90
CA PRO A 317 22.98 -1.89 -19.12
C PRO A 317 23.83 -0.69 -19.58
N VAL A 318 24.39 -0.78 -20.78
CA VAL A 318 25.21 0.29 -21.36
C VAL A 318 24.64 0.71 -22.71
N PHE A 319 24.85 1.98 -23.07
CA PHE A 319 24.59 2.48 -24.40
C PHE A 319 25.93 2.73 -25.09
N LEU A 320 26.11 2.18 -26.27
CA LEU A 320 27.34 2.31 -27.05
C LEU A 320 27.07 3.05 -28.34
N LEU A 321 28.00 3.92 -28.73
CA LEU A 321 27.94 4.62 -30.00
C LEU A 321 28.82 3.86 -31.03
N GLU A 322 28.17 3.11 -31.92
CA GLU A 322 28.82 2.32 -32.94
C GLU A 322 28.37 2.82 -34.33
N LYS A 323 29.33 3.21 -35.16
CA LYS A 323 29.07 3.69 -36.53
C LYS A 323 27.98 4.79 -36.60
N GLY A 324 27.95 5.69 -35.62
CA GLY A 324 26.99 6.78 -35.55
C GLY A 324 25.58 6.39 -35.04
N LYS A 325 25.39 5.13 -34.59
CA LYS A 325 24.14 4.66 -34.00
C LYS A 325 24.34 4.34 -32.52
N VAL A 326 23.37 4.70 -31.71
CA VAL A 326 23.33 4.30 -30.30
C VAL A 326 22.65 2.95 -30.19
N THR A 327 23.31 2.00 -29.53
CA THR A 327 22.80 0.64 -29.27
C THR A 327 22.87 0.34 -27.79
N ARG A 328 21.84 -0.31 -27.21
CA ARG A 328 21.86 -0.83 -25.86
C ARG A 328 22.46 -2.24 -25.85
N GLN A 329 23.33 -2.50 -24.90
CA GLN A 329 23.89 -3.82 -24.61
C GLN A 329 23.88 -4.04 -23.10
N ASP A 330 23.64 -5.28 -22.66
CA ASP A 330 23.80 -5.66 -21.26
C ASP A 330 25.14 -6.41 -21.16
N LEU A 331 26.11 -5.82 -20.46
CA LEU A 331 27.52 -6.30 -20.42
C LEU A 331 27.87 -6.79 -19.01
N PRO A 332 28.75 -7.81 -18.89
CA PRO A 332 29.32 -8.17 -17.59
C PRO A 332 30.01 -6.96 -16.94
N PRO A 333 29.99 -6.82 -15.60
CA PRO A 333 30.57 -5.66 -14.91
C PRO A 333 32.07 -5.42 -15.17
N ASP A 334 32.83 -6.47 -15.54
CA ASP A 334 34.25 -6.44 -15.83
C ASP A 334 34.58 -6.18 -17.31
N ASP A 335 33.57 -6.05 -18.19
CA ASP A 335 33.79 -5.65 -19.57
C ASP A 335 34.44 -4.25 -19.64
N SER A 336 35.49 -4.12 -20.44
CA SER A 336 36.30 -2.89 -20.56
C SER A 336 35.50 -1.66 -21.03
N ARG A 337 34.30 -1.82 -21.58
CA ARG A 337 33.40 -0.74 -22.04
C ARG A 337 32.52 -0.19 -20.94
N VAL A 338 32.35 -0.90 -19.83
CA VAL A 338 31.45 -0.51 -18.73
C VAL A 338 31.94 0.74 -18.02
N GLU A 339 33.19 0.78 -17.57
CA GLU A 339 33.73 1.91 -16.82
C GLU A 339 33.73 3.23 -17.61
N PRO A 340 34.19 3.27 -18.89
CA PRO A 340 34.09 4.50 -19.70
C PRO A 340 32.64 4.96 -19.91
N TYR A 341 31.70 4.02 -20.13
CA TYR A 341 30.30 4.36 -20.28
C TYR A 341 29.73 4.98 -18.99
N LEU A 342 29.88 4.28 -17.86
CA LEU A 342 29.36 4.77 -16.57
C LEU A 342 30.00 6.11 -16.17
N THR A 343 31.29 6.30 -16.41
CA THR A 343 31.97 7.58 -16.16
C THR A 343 31.31 8.72 -16.95
N GLY A 344 31.08 8.54 -18.24
CA GLY A 344 30.41 9.52 -19.09
C GLY A 344 28.96 9.80 -18.68
N PHE A 345 28.20 8.72 -18.43
CA PHE A 345 26.80 8.81 -17.98
C PHE A 345 26.66 9.52 -16.63
N LEU A 346 27.41 9.08 -15.62
CA LEU A 346 27.36 9.65 -14.27
C LEU A 346 27.85 11.11 -14.24
N SER A 347 28.86 11.46 -15.04
CA SER A 347 29.32 12.85 -15.17
C SER A 347 28.23 13.75 -15.76
N SER A 348 27.50 13.26 -16.78
CA SER A 348 26.39 13.98 -17.40
C SER A 348 25.21 14.14 -16.40
N LEU A 349 24.89 13.07 -15.67
CA LEU A 349 23.88 13.07 -14.62
C LEU A 349 24.26 14.05 -13.49
N ASN A 350 25.52 14.08 -13.07
CA ASN A 350 26.01 15.02 -12.06
C ASN A 350 25.81 16.48 -12.47
N THR A 351 26.13 16.81 -13.73
CA THR A 351 25.93 18.16 -14.28
C THR A 351 24.44 18.52 -14.24
N HIS A 352 23.59 17.62 -14.75
CA HIS A 352 22.14 17.83 -14.78
C HIS A 352 21.53 17.99 -13.38
N LEU A 353 21.88 17.12 -12.43
CA LEU A 353 21.41 17.23 -11.04
C LEU A 353 21.87 18.54 -10.37
N ALA A 354 23.08 19.03 -10.69
CA ALA A 354 23.57 20.30 -10.20
C ALA A 354 22.79 21.48 -10.78
N GLU A 355 22.54 21.52 -12.08
CA GLU A 355 21.74 22.53 -12.77
C GLU A 355 20.31 22.63 -12.20
N LYS A 356 19.71 21.48 -11.84
CA LYS A 356 18.37 21.41 -11.24
C LYS A 356 18.36 21.65 -9.72
N ASN A 357 19.50 21.74 -9.06
CA ASN A 357 19.63 21.77 -7.59
C ASN A 357 19.05 20.53 -6.91
N TRP A 358 19.21 19.35 -7.52
CA TRP A 358 18.65 18.08 -7.02
C TRP A 358 19.69 17.18 -6.35
N LYS A 359 20.97 17.50 -6.39
CA LYS A 359 22.04 16.64 -5.82
C LYS A 359 21.83 16.28 -4.36
N SER A 360 21.41 17.23 -3.53
CA SER A 360 21.23 17.03 -2.07
C SER A 360 20.04 16.13 -1.70
N ILE A 361 19.16 15.86 -2.64
CA ILE A 361 17.99 14.99 -2.46
C ILE A 361 18.05 13.73 -3.30
N TYR A 362 19.17 13.47 -3.99
CA TYR A 362 19.35 12.34 -4.88
C TYR A 362 20.15 11.24 -4.18
N PHE A 363 19.67 9.99 -4.31
CA PHE A 363 20.31 8.76 -3.85
C PHE A 363 20.52 7.84 -5.04
N GLN A 364 21.59 7.05 -5.05
CA GLN A 364 21.90 6.14 -6.14
C GLN A 364 21.96 4.69 -5.66
N HIS A 365 21.14 3.84 -6.25
CA HIS A 365 21.24 2.39 -6.11
C HIS A 365 22.34 1.80 -7.01
N ILE A 366 23.06 0.85 -6.47
CA ILE A 366 24.10 0.12 -7.19
C ILE A 366 23.59 -1.26 -7.60
N LEU A 367 23.20 -2.10 -6.64
CA LEU A 367 22.73 -3.47 -6.84
C LEU A 367 21.82 -3.86 -5.69
N ASP A 368 20.67 -4.43 -6.02
CA ASP A 368 19.76 -4.99 -5.04
C ASP A 368 20.34 -6.26 -4.39
N GLU A 369 20.41 -6.27 -3.04
CA GLU A 369 20.83 -7.42 -2.23
C GLU A 369 22.12 -8.11 -2.71
N PRO A 370 23.28 -7.42 -2.74
CA PRO A 370 24.54 -8.04 -3.20
C PRO A 370 24.93 -9.26 -2.35
N HIS A 371 25.14 -10.39 -2.98
CA HIS A 371 25.45 -11.66 -2.32
C HIS A 371 26.53 -12.49 -3.03
N GLY A 372 26.99 -13.58 -2.40
CA GLY A 372 27.96 -14.50 -2.99
C GLY A 372 29.25 -13.81 -3.44
N SER A 373 29.53 -13.81 -4.75
CA SER A 373 30.71 -13.20 -5.36
C SER A 373 30.47 -11.76 -5.86
N GLU A 374 29.32 -11.17 -5.60
CA GLU A 374 28.91 -9.87 -6.14
C GLU A 374 29.47 -8.63 -5.39
N PRO A 375 29.75 -8.67 -4.06
CA PRO A 375 30.21 -7.50 -3.32
C PRO A 375 31.43 -6.77 -3.94
N PRO A 376 32.46 -7.42 -4.51
CA PRO A 376 33.54 -6.70 -5.19
C PRO A 376 33.09 -5.90 -6.42
N TYR A 377 32.11 -6.39 -7.19
CA TYR A 377 31.54 -5.65 -8.31
C TYR A 377 30.71 -4.45 -7.81
N TYR A 378 29.96 -4.64 -6.72
CA TYR A 378 29.26 -3.56 -6.05
C TYR A 378 30.22 -2.43 -5.68
N ALA A 379 31.32 -2.75 -4.96
CA ALA A 379 32.30 -1.76 -4.53
C ALA A 379 32.88 -0.98 -5.69
N ARG A 380 33.27 -1.67 -6.78
CA ARG A 380 33.82 -1.02 -7.98
C ARG A 380 32.85 -0.02 -8.61
N ILE A 381 31.57 -0.35 -8.73
CA ILE A 381 30.59 0.56 -9.32
C ILE A 381 30.25 1.71 -8.33
N ALA A 382 30.16 1.44 -7.03
CA ALA A 382 29.96 2.47 -6.01
C ALA A 382 31.12 3.48 -5.99
N GLU A 383 32.36 3.04 -6.15
CA GLU A 383 33.52 3.93 -6.30
C GLU A 383 33.42 4.83 -7.54
N LEU A 384 32.88 4.30 -8.67
CA LEU A 384 32.60 5.14 -9.85
C LEU A 384 31.52 6.18 -9.56
N VAL A 385 30.49 5.82 -8.81
CA VAL A 385 29.45 6.77 -8.38
C VAL A 385 30.05 7.86 -7.49
N HIS A 386 30.76 7.53 -6.44
CA HIS A 386 31.40 8.51 -5.54
C HIS A 386 32.35 9.47 -6.27
N ARG A 387 33.08 8.95 -7.27
CA ARG A 387 34.00 9.74 -8.09
C ARG A 387 33.28 10.72 -9.03
N ASN A 388 32.21 10.26 -9.70
CA ASN A 388 31.54 11.01 -10.76
C ASN A 388 30.27 11.77 -10.30
N LEU A 389 29.69 11.38 -9.14
CA LEU A 389 28.56 12.04 -8.48
C LEU A 389 28.96 12.51 -7.06
N PRO A 390 29.98 13.36 -6.89
CA PRO A 390 30.49 13.72 -5.56
C PRO A 390 29.38 14.35 -4.70
N GLY A 391 29.21 13.81 -3.48
CA GLY A 391 28.18 14.25 -2.52
C GLY A 391 26.82 13.62 -2.70
N VAL A 392 26.64 12.70 -3.65
CA VAL A 392 25.48 11.82 -3.74
C VAL A 392 25.73 10.58 -2.88
N LEU A 393 24.73 10.16 -2.12
CA LEU A 393 24.81 8.97 -1.27
C LEU A 393 24.39 7.71 -2.06
N THR A 394 25.15 6.64 -1.88
CA THR A 394 24.75 5.29 -2.33
C THR A 394 23.83 4.66 -1.31
N MET A 395 22.86 3.86 -1.77
CA MET A 395 21.87 3.20 -0.92
C MET A 395 21.46 1.87 -1.52
N ASP A 396 21.47 0.80 -0.74
CA ASP A 396 20.96 -0.48 -1.22
C ASP A 396 20.39 -1.37 -0.12
N ALA A 397 19.48 -2.26 -0.53
CA ALA A 397 18.97 -3.36 0.28
C ALA A 397 20.08 -4.37 0.58
N VAL A 398 20.10 -4.90 1.80
CA VAL A 398 21.10 -5.86 2.26
C VAL A 398 20.42 -7.06 2.92
N ASP A 399 20.41 -8.22 2.25
CA ASP A 399 19.91 -9.49 2.81
C ASP A 399 21.05 -10.39 3.30
N ALA A 400 21.99 -9.85 4.04
CA ALA A 400 23.11 -10.58 4.61
C ALA A 400 23.01 -10.67 6.13
N SER A 401 23.28 -11.86 6.68
CA SER A 401 23.45 -12.07 8.13
C SER A 401 24.75 -11.47 8.66
N ASP A 402 25.71 -11.18 7.76
CA ASP A 402 26.92 -10.41 8.02
C ASP A 402 27.14 -9.50 6.81
N ILE A 403 27.12 -8.18 7.03
CA ILE A 403 27.26 -7.20 5.96
C ILE A 403 28.71 -7.27 5.41
N PRO A 404 28.91 -7.53 4.12
CA PRO A 404 30.24 -7.62 3.52
C PRO A 404 31.07 -6.34 3.71
N GLU A 405 32.37 -6.47 3.87
CA GLU A 405 33.29 -5.34 4.06
C GLU A 405 33.24 -4.33 2.89
N GLU A 406 33.00 -4.82 1.68
CA GLU A 406 32.81 -4.00 0.49
C GLU A 406 31.61 -3.06 0.62
N LEU A 407 30.49 -3.55 1.18
CA LEU A 407 29.30 -2.75 1.42
C LEU A 407 29.51 -1.80 2.61
N LYS A 408 30.17 -2.27 3.69
CA LYS A 408 30.47 -1.41 4.85
C LYS A 408 31.23 -0.16 4.45
N LYS A 409 32.10 -0.24 3.44
CA LYS A 409 32.94 0.87 2.96
C LYS A 409 32.28 1.72 1.87
N ASN A 410 31.45 1.13 1.03
CA ASN A 410 31.00 1.75 -0.22
C ASN A 410 29.47 1.99 -0.29
N CYS A 411 28.69 1.54 0.69
CA CYS A 411 27.27 1.83 0.81
C CYS A 411 27.06 2.86 1.94
N ASP A 412 26.57 4.04 1.58
CA ASP A 412 26.38 5.13 2.54
C ASP A 412 25.15 4.93 3.41
N VAL A 413 24.04 4.48 2.82
CA VAL A 413 22.77 4.21 3.50
C VAL A 413 22.48 2.71 3.44
N TRP A 414 22.58 2.06 4.58
CA TRP A 414 22.26 0.64 4.67
C TRP A 414 20.78 0.43 4.86
N VAL A 415 20.23 -0.50 4.07
CA VAL A 415 18.82 -0.92 4.19
C VAL A 415 18.76 -2.43 4.45
N PRO A 416 19.12 -2.93 5.64
CA PRO A 416 19.04 -4.34 5.96
C PRO A 416 17.61 -4.86 5.99
N GLN A 417 17.44 -6.16 5.65
CA GLN A 417 16.19 -6.86 5.87
C GLN A 417 15.87 -6.94 7.37
N LEU A 418 14.63 -6.65 7.76
CA LEU A 418 14.22 -6.57 9.17
C LEU A 418 14.55 -7.84 9.99
N GLY A 419 14.55 -9.02 9.39
CA GLY A 419 14.89 -10.29 10.06
C GLY A 419 16.40 -10.54 10.25
N ARG A 420 17.27 -9.66 9.74
CA ARG A 420 18.74 -9.82 9.83
C ARG A 420 19.37 -9.03 10.96
N PHE A 421 18.59 -8.21 11.67
CA PHE A 421 19.12 -7.31 12.71
C PHE A 421 19.60 -8.01 13.99
N ASP A 422 19.02 -9.15 14.37
CA ASP A 422 19.25 -9.75 15.69
C ASP A 422 20.73 -9.96 16.01
N ASN A 423 21.56 -10.30 15.02
CA ASN A 423 22.98 -10.56 15.19
C ASN A 423 23.88 -9.34 14.88
N GLN A 424 23.31 -8.21 14.42
CA GLN A 424 24.07 -7.06 13.91
C GLN A 424 23.75 -5.75 14.64
N MET A 425 22.94 -5.81 15.69
CA MET A 425 22.47 -4.59 16.37
C MET A 425 23.58 -3.72 16.94
N GLU A 426 24.70 -4.28 17.35
CA GLU A 426 25.86 -3.51 17.81
C GLU A 426 26.45 -2.70 16.66
N LEU A 427 26.79 -3.34 15.55
CA LEU A 427 27.31 -2.71 14.34
C LEU A 427 26.35 -1.61 13.82
N ILE A 428 25.05 -1.88 13.83
CA ILE A 428 24.04 -0.92 13.37
C ILE A 428 23.92 0.29 14.30
N ARG A 429 23.99 0.08 15.62
CA ARG A 429 24.02 1.19 16.59
C ARG A 429 25.25 2.07 16.41
N ASP A 430 26.43 1.47 16.22
CA ASP A 430 27.66 2.20 15.95
C ASP A 430 27.56 3.04 14.68
N ARG A 431 26.94 2.47 13.64
CA ARG A 431 26.68 3.16 12.38
C ARG A 431 25.77 4.38 12.57
N ILE A 432 24.66 4.21 13.30
CA ILE A 432 23.73 5.31 13.62
C ILE A 432 24.42 6.36 14.52
N GLN A 433 25.19 5.95 15.53
CA GLN A 433 25.89 6.87 16.42
C GLN A 433 26.98 7.66 15.71
N SER A 434 27.58 7.10 14.66
CA SER A 434 28.52 7.82 13.78
C SER A 434 27.83 8.76 12.79
N GLY A 435 26.52 8.92 12.87
CA GLY A 435 25.76 9.91 12.07
C GLY A 435 25.31 9.43 10.71
N HIS A 436 25.36 8.13 10.43
CA HIS A 436 24.88 7.58 9.17
C HIS A 436 23.42 7.17 9.25
N ASP A 437 22.71 7.31 8.14
CA ASP A 437 21.35 6.80 7.98
C ASP A 437 21.36 5.27 7.89
N VAL A 438 20.50 4.64 8.68
CA VAL A 438 20.16 3.22 8.56
C VAL A 438 18.65 3.09 8.45
N TRP A 439 18.21 2.32 7.47
CA TRP A 439 16.80 2.02 7.24
C TRP A 439 16.52 0.55 7.54
N PHE A 440 15.37 0.07 7.17
CA PHE A 440 15.10 -1.35 7.02
C PHE A 440 14.10 -1.57 5.89
N TYR A 441 14.08 -2.80 5.37
CA TYR A 441 13.05 -3.22 4.44
C TYR A 441 12.35 -4.50 4.90
N THR A 442 11.17 -4.72 4.36
CA THR A 442 10.45 -5.98 4.41
C THR A 442 10.08 -6.39 2.98
N CYS A 443 9.95 -7.70 2.76
CA CYS A 443 9.52 -8.31 1.51
C CYS A 443 8.75 -9.60 1.83
N LEU A 444 8.94 -10.69 1.07
CA LEU A 444 8.49 -12.03 1.47
C LEU A 444 9.04 -12.43 2.85
N PHE A 445 10.13 -11.84 3.26
CA PHE A 445 10.73 -11.93 4.60
C PHE A 445 10.81 -10.53 5.26
N PRO A 446 10.95 -10.47 6.60
CA PRO A 446 10.80 -11.59 7.52
C PRO A 446 9.33 -12.01 7.68
N ASN A 447 9.14 -13.30 7.85
CA ASN A 447 7.89 -13.94 8.30
C ASN A 447 7.90 -14.15 9.83
N LYS A 448 7.31 -15.22 10.35
CA LYS A 448 7.27 -15.56 11.79
C LYS A 448 6.58 -14.46 12.60
N ARG A 449 7.21 -14.00 13.68
CA ARG A 449 6.66 -12.97 14.57
C ARG A 449 7.09 -11.55 14.24
N TYR A 450 7.87 -11.36 13.19
CA TYR A 450 8.28 -10.01 12.78
C TYR A 450 7.11 -9.18 12.22
N LEU A 451 7.28 -7.87 12.25
CA LEU A 451 6.37 -6.97 11.56
C LEU A 451 6.54 -7.10 10.04
N ASN A 452 5.43 -7.10 9.33
CA ASN A 452 5.38 -7.07 7.87
C ASN A 452 3.99 -6.59 7.42
N ARG A 453 3.76 -6.40 6.11
CA ARG A 453 2.51 -5.86 5.55
C ARG A 453 1.70 -6.88 4.74
N LEU A 454 1.77 -8.16 5.07
CA LEU A 454 1.10 -9.24 4.36
C LEU A 454 -0.44 -9.24 4.59
N ILE A 455 -1.20 -9.76 3.62
CA ILE A 455 -2.67 -9.73 3.69
C ILE A 455 -3.21 -10.64 4.79
N ASP A 456 -2.58 -11.73 5.08
CA ASP A 456 -2.99 -12.70 6.12
C ASP A 456 -2.50 -12.34 7.53
N TYR A 457 -1.82 -11.21 7.68
CA TYR A 457 -1.39 -10.68 8.97
C TYR A 457 -2.41 -9.74 9.61
N PRO A 458 -2.42 -9.60 10.95
CA PRO A 458 -3.15 -8.52 11.61
C PRO A 458 -2.72 -7.14 11.10
N LEU A 459 -3.68 -6.26 10.86
CA LEU A 459 -3.41 -4.93 10.30
C LEU A 459 -2.55 -4.06 11.22
N LEU A 460 -2.58 -4.35 12.52
CA LEU A 460 -1.72 -3.69 13.52
C LEU A 460 -0.23 -3.88 13.22
N LYS A 461 0.20 -5.02 12.63
CA LYS A 461 1.59 -5.22 12.23
C LYS A 461 2.05 -4.17 11.21
N VAL A 462 1.18 -3.81 10.27
CA VAL A 462 1.46 -2.77 9.27
C VAL A 462 1.62 -1.39 9.93
N ARG A 463 0.71 -1.03 10.85
CA ARG A 463 0.76 0.22 11.60
C ARG A 463 2.05 0.36 12.43
N LEU A 464 2.48 -0.73 13.04
CA LEU A 464 3.65 -0.75 13.93
C LEU A 464 5.00 -0.68 13.19
N LEU A 465 5.07 -0.89 11.88
CA LEU A 465 6.33 -0.77 11.11
C LEU A 465 7.04 0.55 11.40
N HIS A 466 6.31 1.68 11.47
CA HIS A 466 6.93 2.98 11.67
C HIS A 466 7.11 3.38 13.14
N TRP A 467 6.43 2.69 14.06
CA TRP A 467 6.79 2.71 15.49
C TRP A 467 8.15 2.02 15.71
N LEU A 468 8.44 0.98 14.93
CA LEU A 468 9.74 0.30 14.94
C LEU A 468 10.84 1.21 14.40
N ASN A 469 10.61 1.99 13.33
CA ASN A 469 11.53 3.03 12.90
C ASN A 469 11.92 3.95 14.07
N PHE A 470 10.94 4.47 14.79
CA PHE A 470 11.18 5.37 15.92
C PHE A 470 11.94 4.66 17.05
N ARG A 471 11.50 3.44 17.42
CA ARG A 471 12.06 2.67 18.53
C ARG A 471 13.54 2.36 18.39
N TYR A 472 14.00 2.14 17.16
CA TYR A 472 15.40 1.79 16.85
C TYR A 472 16.16 2.91 16.13
N SER A 473 15.56 4.08 15.97
CA SER A 473 16.16 5.24 15.27
C SER A 473 16.48 4.97 13.81
N PHE A 474 15.71 4.13 13.14
CA PHE A 474 15.82 3.94 11.70
C PHE A 474 15.13 5.07 10.97
N THR A 475 15.84 5.72 10.05
CA THR A 475 15.41 6.95 9.39
C THR A 475 14.66 6.73 8.07
N GLY A 476 14.47 5.47 7.68
CA GLY A 476 13.73 5.15 6.46
C GLY A 476 13.16 3.74 6.44
N PHE A 477 12.31 3.51 5.44
CA PHE A 477 11.66 2.24 5.15
C PHE A 477 11.59 2.02 3.65
N LEU A 478 11.91 0.81 3.21
CA LEU A 478 11.81 0.38 1.84
C LEU A 478 10.94 -0.87 1.72
N HIS A 479 10.14 -0.94 0.66
CA HIS A 479 9.52 -2.18 0.22
C HIS A 479 9.48 -2.24 -1.31
N TRP A 480 9.81 -3.39 -1.89
CA TRP A 480 9.89 -3.55 -3.34
C TRP A 480 8.52 -3.59 -4.04
N GLY A 481 7.48 -4.09 -3.35
CA GLY A 481 6.20 -4.45 -3.95
C GLY A 481 5.10 -3.41 -3.72
N TRP A 482 4.94 -2.39 -4.58
CA TRP A 482 3.80 -1.49 -4.52
C TRP A 482 2.66 -1.92 -5.46
N ASN A 483 2.98 -2.31 -6.71
CA ASN A 483 2.00 -2.63 -7.75
C ASN A 483 2.46 -3.72 -8.74
N TYR A 484 3.28 -4.66 -8.31
CA TYR A 484 3.70 -5.80 -9.14
C TYR A 484 2.58 -6.86 -9.19
N TRP A 485 1.50 -6.51 -9.89
CA TRP A 485 0.28 -7.30 -9.93
C TRP A 485 0.40 -8.57 -10.74
N THR A 486 -0.29 -9.62 -10.30
CA THR A 486 -0.72 -10.73 -11.17
C THR A 486 -1.73 -10.21 -12.20
N PRO A 487 -2.05 -10.94 -13.27
CA PRO A 487 -3.07 -10.52 -14.22
C PRO A 487 -4.45 -10.26 -13.60
N GLU A 488 -4.79 -10.95 -12.50
CA GLU A 488 -6.05 -10.79 -11.75
C GLU A 488 -5.79 -10.61 -10.25
N PRO A 489 -5.28 -9.45 -9.81
CA PRO A 489 -4.77 -9.28 -8.43
C PRO A 489 -5.83 -9.41 -7.33
N VAL A 490 -7.11 -9.44 -7.68
CA VAL A 490 -8.21 -9.73 -6.74
C VAL A 490 -8.37 -11.23 -6.51
N LYS A 491 -8.08 -12.06 -7.52
CA LYS A 491 -8.22 -13.52 -7.46
C LYS A 491 -6.91 -14.23 -7.12
N ASP A 492 -5.80 -13.57 -7.40
CA ASP A 492 -4.46 -14.09 -7.17
C ASP A 492 -3.57 -13.02 -6.53
N THR A 493 -3.32 -13.18 -5.23
CA THR A 493 -2.49 -12.28 -4.43
C THR A 493 -1.07 -12.79 -4.20
N GLN A 494 -0.73 -13.96 -4.79
CA GLN A 494 0.49 -14.70 -4.52
C GLN A 494 1.22 -15.06 -5.82
N PRO A 495 1.86 -14.08 -6.49
CA PRO A 495 2.60 -14.38 -7.72
C PRO A 495 3.76 -15.35 -7.47
N VAL A 496 4.15 -16.08 -8.51
CA VAL A 496 5.35 -16.94 -8.53
C VAL A 496 6.56 -16.06 -8.84
N ILE A 497 7.65 -16.19 -8.06
CA ILE A 497 8.85 -15.37 -8.23
C ILE A 497 9.74 -15.88 -9.36
N ASP A 498 9.90 -17.19 -9.49
CA ASP A 498 10.87 -17.79 -10.40
C ASP A 498 10.40 -19.12 -11.00
N ALA A 499 11.29 -19.73 -11.80
CA ALA A 499 11.07 -21.04 -12.40
C ALA A 499 10.92 -22.20 -11.38
N ASN A 500 11.21 -21.97 -10.10
CA ASN A 500 11.14 -22.95 -9.02
C ASN A 500 9.76 -23.01 -8.35
N THR A 501 8.78 -22.23 -8.85
CA THR A 501 7.39 -22.24 -8.37
C THR A 501 7.18 -21.79 -6.93
N GLN A 502 8.11 -21.04 -6.33
CA GLN A 502 7.92 -20.45 -5.03
C GLN A 502 6.86 -19.33 -5.11
N LEU A 503 5.79 -19.49 -4.35
CA LEU A 503 4.76 -18.45 -4.21
C LEU A 503 5.27 -17.36 -3.26
N LEU A 504 5.04 -16.11 -3.65
CA LEU A 504 5.16 -15.00 -2.70
C LEU A 504 4.05 -15.07 -1.65
N PRO A 505 4.29 -14.61 -0.42
CA PRO A 505 3.25 -14.42 0.56
C PRO A 505 2.14 -13.50 0.04
N PRO A 506 0.89 -13.64 0.50
CA PRO A 506 -0.23 -12.86 -0.02
C PRO A 506 -0.05 -11.36 0.19
N GLY A 507 -0.02 -10.62 -0.93
CA GLY A 507 0.10 -9.17 -0.94
C GLY A 507 1.51 -8.62 -0.69
N ASP A 508 2.56 -9.44 -0.74
CA ASP A 508 3.94 -8.96 -0.74
C ASP A 508 4.21 -8.11 -1.98
N ALA A 509 3.85 -8.60 -3.16
CA ALA A 509 4.11 -7.93 -4.43
C ALA A 509 3.32 -6.63 -4.65
N PHE A 510 2.26 -6.38 -3.90
CA PHE A 510 1.48 -5.16 -4.07
C PHE A 510 0.67 -4.77 -2.83
N ILE A 511 0.42 -3.46 -2.70
CA ILE A 511 -0.37 -2.87 -1.63
C ILE A 511 -1.53 -2.01 -2.15
N VAL A 512 -1.61 -1.83 -3.45
CA VAL A 512 -2.66 -1.10 -4.18
C VAL A 512 -3.23 -1.97 -5.29
N TYR A 513 -4.37 -1.57 -5.85
CA TYR A 513 -5.07 -2.32 -6.90
C TYR A 513 -5.32 -1.43 -8.12
N PRO A 514 -5.33 -1.98 -9.36
CA PRO A 514 -5.48 -1.15 -10.55
C PRO A 514 -6.87 -0.52 -10.65
N ASP A 515 -6.94 0.80 -10.83
CA ASP A 515 -8.13 1.55 -11.24
C ASP A 515 -8.01 1.94 -12.71
N ARG A 516 -8.40 1.03 -13.59
CA ARG A 516 -8.31 1.24 -15.03
C ARG A 516 -9.15 2.43 -15.50
N ALA A 517 -10.35 2.58 -14.93
CA ALA A 517 -11.29 3.64 -15.30
C ALA A 517 -10.79 5.03 -14.88
N GLY A 518 -10.25 5.13 -13.68
CA GLY A 518 -9.67 6.36 -13.14
C GLY A 518 -8.26 6.65 -13.63
N LYS A 519 -7.63 5.73 -14.39
CA LYS A 519 -6.19 5.77 -14.71
C LYS A 519 -5.37 6.07 -13.45
N SER A 520 -5.59 5.25 -12.44
CA SER A 520 -5.02 5.42 -11.10
C SER A 520 -4.94 4.06 -10.40
N VAL A 521 -4.87 4.07 -9.09
CA VAL A 521 -4.97 2.88 -8.26
C VAL A 521 -6.01 3.08 -7.16
N PHE A 522 -6.61 1.99 -6.73
CA PHE A 522 -7.34 1.93 -5.48
C PHE A 522 -6.38 1.64 -4.33
N SER A 523 -6.54 2.37 -3.24
CA SER A 523 -5.84 2.11 -1.97
C SER A 523 -6.29 0.78 -1.34
N SER A 524 -5.61 0.36 -0.30
CA SER A 524 -5.97 -0.78 0.53
C SER A 524 -6.01 -0.40 2.01
N ILE A 525 -6.67 -1.21 2.83
CA ILE A 525 -6.65 -1.03 4.29
C ILE A 525 -5.23 -1.13 4.86
N ARG A 526 -4.33 -1.87 4.19
CA ARG A 526 -2.90 -1.94 4.55
C ARG A 526 -2.20 -0.61 4.29
N LEU A 527 -2.43 0.01 3.14
CA LEU A 527 -1.81 1.30 2.80
C LEU A 527 -2.33 2.43 3.71
N GLU A 528 -3.63 2.41 4.07
CA GLU A 528 -4.21 3.32 5.08
C GLU A 528 -3.53 3.15 6.46
N ALA A 529 -3.35 1.91 6.92
CA ALA A 529 -2.68 1.62 8.18
C ALA A 529 -1.20 2.04 8.17
N MET A 530 -0.52 1.86 7.03
CA MET A 530 0.87 2.30 6.83
C MET A 530 0.99 3.83 6.92
N ARG A 531 0.11 4.57 6.24
CA ARG A 531 0.06 6.05 6.34
C ARG A 531 -0.08 6.52 7.78
N GLU A 532 -1.03 5.95 8.50
CA GLU A 532 -1.25 6.31 9.91
C GLU A 532 -0.02 5.98 10.77
N GLY A 533 0.71 4.89 10.47
CA GLY A 533 1.98 4.56 11.13
C GLY A 533 3.08 5.59 10.87
N ILE A 534 3.18 6.11 9.63
CA ILE A 534 4.11 7.20 9.28
C ILE A 534 3.76 8.47 10.07
N GLU A 535 2.48 8.79 10.18
CA GLU A 535 2.02 9.96 10.96
C GLU A 535 2.31 9.80 12.46
N ASP A 536 2.19 8.59 13.01
CA ASP A 536 2.59 8.28 14.39
C ASP A 536 4.09 8.49 14.62
N TYR A 537 4.93 8.07 13.67
CA TYR A 537 6.39 8.28 13.75
C TYR A 537 6.71 9.77 13.88
N GLU A 538 6.11 10.62 13.05
CA GLU A 538 6.33 12.05 13.10
C GLU A 538 5.85 12.67 14.43
N LEU A 539 4.71 12.22 14.95
CA LEU A 539 4.21 12.64 16.27
C LEU A 539 5.15 12.21 17.41
N LEU A 540 5.71 10.99 17.33
CA LEU A 540 6.70 10.51 18.29
C LEU A 540 7.98 11.35 18.25
N LEU A 541 8.44 11.79 17.07
CA LEU A 541 9.58 12.71 16.96
C LEU A 541 9.28 14.08 17.57
N VAL A 542 8.09 14.62 17.33
CA VAL A 542 7.66 15.88 18.00
C VAL A 542 7.63 15.71 19.52
N LEU A 543 7.11 14.56 20.01
CA LEU A 543 7.12 14.27 21.44
C LEU A 543 8.54 14.11 21.97
N LYS A 544 9.44 13.44 21.24
CA LYS A 544 10.85 13.30 21.62
C LYS A 544 11.56 14.62 21.83
N GLN A 545 11.25 15.63 21.00
CA GLN A 545 11.79 16.98 21.17
C GLN A 545 11.31 17.68 22.45
N LYS A 546 10.04 17.44 22.83
CA LYS A 546 9.42 18.06 24.04
C LYS A 546 9.71 17.27 25.32
N ASN A 547 9.60 15.95 25.23
CA ASN A 547 9.75 15.03 26.36
C ASN A 547 10.32 13.68 25.88
N PRO A 548 11.66 13.56 25.78
CA PRO A 548 12.32 12.35 25.30
C PRO A 548 11.95 11.09 26.09
N ALA A 549 11.82 11.20 27.41
CA ALA A 549 11.49 10.06 28.28
C ALA A 549 10.09 9.52 27.99
N ALA A 550 9.10 10.40 27.79
CA ALA A 550 7.75 9.99 27.46
C ALA A 550 7.67 9.32 26.07
N ALA A 551 8.37 9.87 25.07
CA ALA A 551 8.42 9.29 23.74
C ALA A 551 9.04 7.89 23.74
N GLU A 552 10.16 7.72 24.46
CA GLU A 552 10.83 6.43 24.61
C GLU A 552 9.96 5.43 25.36
N GLN A 553 9.30 5.84 26.44
CA GLN A 553 8.37 4.99 27.18
C GLN A 553 7.23 4.48 26.29
N LEU A 554 6.55 5.36 25.55
CA LEU A 554 5.45 4.99 24.68
C LEU A 554 5.89 4.05 23.56
N SER A 555 7.08 4.29 22.99
CA SER A 555 7.61 3.40 21.96
C SER A 555 7.91 2.00 22.51
N ARG A 556 8.39 1.89 23.76
CA ARG A 556 8.60 0.61 24.44
C ARG A 556 7.30 -0.09 24.83
N GLU A 557 6.25 0.66 25.20
CA GLU A 557 4.92 0.09 25.45
C GLU A 557 4.34 -0.53 24.17
N ALA A 558 4.64 0.04 22.99
CA ALA A 558 4.19 -0.46 21.71
C ALA A 558 5.08 -1.61 21.19
N ILE A 559 6.42 -1.45 21.27
CA ILE A 559 7.40 -2.40 20.73
C ILE A 559 8.49 -2.69 21.75
N THR A 560 8.55 -3.92 22.21
CA THR A 560 9.57 -4.41 23.15
C THR A 560 10.81 -4.91 22.41
N SER A 561 10.63 -5.69 21.33
CA SER A 561 11.70 -6.18 20.46
C SER A 561 11.21 -6.26 19.00
N PHE A 562 12.01 -6.77 18.08
CA PHE A 562 11.62 -6.99 16.69
C PHE A 562 10.46 -7.99 16.52
N THR A 563 10.26 -8.87 17.49
CA THR A 563 9.26 -9.94 17.49
C THR A 563 8.26 -9.85 18.64
N GLU A 564 8.44 -8.90 19.56
CA GLU A 564 7.57 -8.69 20.72
C GLU A 564 7.01 -7.26 20.71
N TYR A 565 5.70 -7.14 20.53
CA TYR A 565 4.97 -5.88 20.38
C TYR A 565 3.53 -6.03 20.86
N VAL A 566 2.83 -4.92 21.03
CA VAL A 566 1.40 -4.93 21.34
C VAL A 566 0.60 -5.59 20.22
N ARG A 567 -0.22 -6.59 20.54
CA ARG A 567 -1.02 -7.36 19.57
C ARG A 567 -2.51 -7.02 19.60
N ASP A 568 -2.98 -6.47 20.72
CA ASP A 568 -4.38 -6.07 20.88
C ASP A 568 -4.60 -4.64 20.37
N PRO A 569 -5.46 -4.43 19.34
CA PRO A 569 -5.81 -3.10 18.85
C PRO A 569 -6.28 -2.15 19.95
N ALA A 570 -7.07 -2.63 20.93
CA ALA A 570 -7.58 -1.78 22.00
C ALA A 570 -6.47 -1.32 22.97
N ALA A 571 -5.46 -2.16 23.21
CA ALA A 571 -4.26 -1.78 23.96
C ALA A 571 -3.44 -0.74 23.18
N PHE A 572 -3.23 -0.95 21.89
CA PHE A 572 -2.54 0.02 21.03
C PHE A 572 -3.26 1.38 21.00
N ARG A 573 -4.59 1.41 20.86
CA ARG A 573 -5.36 2.67 20.90
C ARG A 573 -5.17 3.45 22.20
N LYS A 574 -4.91 2.79 23.32
CA LYS A 574 -4.56 3.47 24.58
C LYS A 574 -3.19 4.15 24.51
N ILE A 575 -2.21 3.49 23.87
CA ILE A 575 -0.86 4.05 23.67
C ILE A 575 -0.92 5.26 22.72
N GLU A 576 -1.60 5.12 21.58
CA GLU A 576 -1.83 6.21 20.63
C GLU A 576 -2.51 7.42 21.30
N ARG A 577 -3.54 7.19 22.09
CA ARG A 577 -4.22 8.26 22.82
C ARG A 577 -3.29 8.96 23.82
N LYS A 578 -2.43 8.23 24.53
CA LYS A 578 -1.41 8.82 25.42
C LYS A 578 -0.45 9.72 24.64
N LEU A 579 -0.01 9.28 23.44
CA LEU A 579 0.84 10.08 22.55
C LEU A 579 0.18 11.41 22.20
N LEU A 580 -1.05 11.35 21.71
CA LEU A 580 -1.82 12.56 21.33
C LEU A 580 -2.05 13.50 22.51
N GLN A 581 -2.37 12.98 23.70
CA GLN A 581 -2.56 13.75 24.93
C GLN A 581 -1.27 14.40 25.41
N ALA A 582 -0.14 13.68 25.40
CA ALA A 582 1.17 14.21 25.79
C ALA A 582 1.65 15.36 24.89
N LEU A 583 1.20 15.38 23.63
CA LEU A 583 1.50 16.46 22.68
C LEU A 583 0.55 17.66 22.80
N SER A 584 -0.60 17.49 23.44
CA SER A 584 -1.65 18.49 23.52
C SER A 584 -1.61 19.30 24.82
N ASN A 585 -0.85 18.83 25.80
CA ASN A 585 -0.57 19.51 27.07
C ASN A 585 0.73 20.33 26.93
#